data_d70dd72c64c6445d7f4dbe67bb7e930c
#
_entry.id   d70dd72c64c6445d7f4dbe67bb7e930c
#
_cell.length_a   1.000
_cell.length_b   1.000
_cell.length_c   1.000
_cell.angle_alpha   90.00
_cell.angle_beta   90.00
_cell.angle_gamma   90.00
#
_symmetry.space_group_name_H-M   'P 1'
#
loop_
_entity.id
_entity.type
_entity.pdbx_description
1 polymer ?
#
loop_
_entity_poly.entity_id
_entity_poly.type
_entity_poly.pdbx_seq_one_letter_code
_entity_poly.pdbx_strand_id
1 'polypeptide(L)'
;MTIPLLYYPLSSQNHRVQEFNVPGDEYPIQYTLDNLPTGTEMDEIIWAAYRQIFNEQQIITAHRQVYLESQLRNGQLAIKDFIRGLLLSDSFRRLIYDTNSNYRCVELCIQRVLGRPVYNDREKLAWSIILATKGLQGFVDALLKSEEYDNNFGYNCVPYQRHRILPQRTQGELPFARMARYDSNYLKELYRSGQLRKFGQGVVDDSANVYRKALVFLSIFSLAVLSITLILVFSPK
;
A
#
# COMPACT_ATOMS: atom_id res chain seq x y z
N MET A 1 24.03 1.63 19.07
CA MET A 1 23.59 3.02 19.21
C MET A 1 22.11 3.07 18.88
N THR A 2 21.27 3.40 19.85
CA THR A 2 19.86 3.66 19.60
C THR A 2 19.74 5.09 19.08
N ILE A 3 19.32 5.27 17.83
CA ILE A 3 19.04 6.58 17.26
C ILE A 3 17.77 7.07 17.97
N PRO A 4 17.81 8.19 18.70
CA PRO A 4 16.61 8.69 19.37
C PRO A 4 15.56 9.08 18.34
N LEU A 5 14.31 8.68 18.60
CA LEU A 5 13.18 9.14 17.81
C LEU A 5 13.06 10.67 17.97
N LEU A 6 12.88 11.38 16.86
CA LEU A 6 12.63 12.81 16.92
C LEU A 6 11.28 13.06 17.62
N TYR A 7 11.32 13.86 18.68
CA TYR A 7 10.09 14.29 19.35
C TYR A 7 9.39 15.35 18.51
N TYR A 8 8.12 15.13 18.22
CA TYR A 8 7.25 16.09 17.53
C TYR A 8 6.14 16.50 18.50
N PRO A 9 6.00 17.78 18.80
CA PRO A 9 4.79 18.24 19.48
C PRO A 9 3.59 17.94 18.56
N LEU A 10 2.49 17.50 19.14
CA LEU A 10 1.22 17.38 18.45
C LEU A 10 0.90 18.73 17.82
N SER A 11 0.96 18.82 16.49
CA SER A 11 0.69 20.05 15.79
C SER A 11 -0.63 19.97 15.06
N SER A 12 -1.31 21.10 15.00
CA SER A 12 -2.60 21.24 14.32
C SER A 12 -2.47 21.48 12.81
N GLN A 13 -1.34 21.12 12.19
CA GLN A 13 -1.13 21.40 10.76
C GLN A 13 -2.24 20.88 9.84
N ASN A 14 -2.89 19.79 10.24
CA ASN A 14 -3.99 19.22 9.51
C ASN A 14 -5.37 19.69 9.97
N HIS A 15 -5.41 20.42 11.06
CA HIS A 15 -6.61 21.03 11.61
C HIS A 15 -6.49 22.54 11.45
N ARG A 16 -7.02 23.07 10.38
CA ARG A 16 -7.06 24.54 10.18
C ARG A 16 -7.77 25.25 11.32
N VAL A 17 -8.58 24.52 12.09
CA VAL A 17 -9.41 25.05 13.16
C VAL A 17 -9.52 23.99 14.25
N GLN A 18 -8.47 23.80 15.01
CA GLN A 18 -8.46 22.80 16.09
C GLN A 18 -9.36 23.19 17.27
N GLU A 19 -9.59 24.50 17.46
CA GLU A 19 -10.39 25.02 18.56
C GLU A 19 -11.89 25.12 18.25
N PHE A 20 -12.27 24.97 16.99
CA PHE A 20 -13.66 24.99 16.58
C PHE A 20 -14.09 23.61 16.17
N ASN A 21 -14.58 22.86 17.12
CA ASN A 21 -15.41 21.68 16.83
C ASN A 21 -16.67 22.19 16.12
N VAL A 22 -16.72 22.13 14.81
CA VAL A 22 -17.93 22.43 14.05
C VAL A 22 -18.83 21.20 14.15
N PRO A 23 -19.89 21.22 14.96
CA PRO A 23 -20.86 20.12 14.98
C PRO A 23 -21.58 20.08 13.64
N GLY A 24 -21.70 18.91 13.01
CA GLY A 24 -22.47 18.74 11.81
C GLY A 24 -21.85 17.81 10.78
N ASP A 25 -22.38 17.84 9.56
CA ASP A 25 -22.04 16.94 8.45
C ASP A 25 -20.58 17.05 7.95
N GLU A 26 -19.82 18.00 8.48
CA GLU A 26 -18.41 18.21 8.14
C GLU A 26 -17.45 17.34 8.95
N TYR A 27 -17.97 16.59 9.94
CA TYR A 27 -17.17 15.66 10.73
C TYR A 27 -17.06 14.29 10.05
N PRO A 28 -15.90 13.65 10.11
CA PRO A 28 -15.79 12.27 9.70
C PRO A 28 -16.67 11.39 10.58
N ILE A 29 -17.35 10.43 9.97
CA ILE A 29 -18.11 9.42 10.71
C ILE A 29 -17.13 8.63 11.56
N GLN A 30 -17.37 8.60 12.86
CA GLN A 30 -16.58 7.85 13.82
C GLN A 30 -17.25 6.51 14.09
N TYR A 31 -16.53 5.42 13.84
CA TYR A 31 -16.97 4.07 14.11
C TYR A 31 -16.36 3.60 15.42
N THR A 32 -17.19 3.42 16.46
CA THR A 32 -16.76 3.03 17.81
C THR A 32 -17.47 1.79 18.31
N LEU A 33 -16.84 1.05 19.21
CA LEU A 33 -17.45 -0.11 19.90
C LEU A 33 -18.22 0.27 21.17
N ASP A 34 -18.26 1.53 21.56
CA ASP A 34 -18.70 1.94 22.89
C ASP A 34 -20.20 1.68 23.15
N ASN A 35 -21.00 1.55 22.10
CA ASN A 35 -22.46 1.36 22.20
C ASN A 35 -22.94 -0.07 21.94
N LEU A 36 -22.08 -1.10 22.08
CA LEU A 36 -22.44 -2.50 21.80
C LEU A 36 -23.16 -2.64 20.44
N PRO A 37 -22.41 -2.50 19.34
CA PRO A 37 -22.99 -2.41 18.02
C PRO A 37 -23.81 -3.66 17.67
N THR A 38 -24.92 -3.46 16.99
CA THR A 38 -25.70 -4.54 16.39
C THR A 38 -24.90 -5.27 15.31
N GLY A 39 -25.37 -6.41 14.84
CA GLY A 39 -24.65 -7.19 13.84
C GLY A 39 -24.33 -6.39 12.55
N THR A 40 -25.24 -5.52 12.12
CA THR A 40 -25.07 -4.64 10.94
C THR A 40 -24.08 -3.51 11.20
N GLU A 41 -24.15 -2.89 12.36
CA GLU A 41 -23.18 -1.85 12.77
C GLU A 41 -21.79 -2.43 12.94
N MET A 42 -21.66 -3.65 13.44
CA MET A 42 -20.39 -4.34 13.52
C MET A 42 -19.80 -4.60 12.12
N ASP A 43 -20.63 -4.94 11.16
CA ASP A 43 -20.19 -5.08 9.77
C ASP A 43 -19.67 -3.74 9.20
N GLU A 44 -20.35 -2.63 9.50
CA GLU A 44 -19.88 -1.29 9.09
C GLU A 44 -18.54 -0.93 9.71
N ILE A 45 -18.34 -1.22 11.01
CA ILE A 45 -17.07 -1.02 11.71
C ILE A 45 -15.94 -1.83 11.04
N ILE A 46 -16.19 -3.11 10.76
CA ILE A 46 -15.23 -3.98 10.10
C ILE A 46 -14.87 -3.42 8.71
N TRP A 47 -15.86 -3.04 7.92
CA TRP A 47 -15.65 -2.48 6.60
C TRP A 47 -14.95 -1.11 6.64
N ALA A 48 -15.28 -0.27 7.61
CA ALA A 48 -14.59 1.00 7.82
C ALA A 48 -13.10 0.79 8.12
N ALA A 49 -12.77 -0.19 8.97
CA ALA A 49 -11.39 -0.55 9.27
C ALA A 49 -10.64 -1.06 8.02
N TYR A 50 -11.26 -1.92 7.22
CA TYR A 50 -10.67 -2.37 5.96
C TYR A 50 -10.43 -1.22 4.99
N ARG A 51 -11.41 -0.33 4.79
CA ARG A 51 -11.30 0.83 3.91
C ARG A 51 -10.24 1.82 4.37
N GLN A 52 -10.03 1.92 5.68
CA GLN A 52 -8.99 2.78 6.23
C GLN A 52 -7.58 2.21 6.00
N ILE A 53 -7.41 0.90 6.12
CA ILE A 53 -6.09 0.26 6.03
C ILE A 53 -5.74 -0.16 4.60
N PHE A 54 -6.70 -0.63 3.82
CA PHE A 54 -6.48 -1.11 2.45
C PHE A 54 -7.11 -0.18 1.42
N ASN A 55 -6.60 -0.22 0.20
CA ASN A 55 -7.27 0.38 -0.95
C ASN A 55 -8.48 -0.48 -1.33
N GLU A 56 -9.53 0.12 -1.89
CA GLU A 56 -10.72 -0.61 -2.34
C GLU A 56 -10.40 -1.80 -3.24
N GLN A 57 -9.43 -1.66 -4.13
CA GLN A 57 -8.99 -2.73 -5.03
C GLN A 57 -8.33 -3.92 -4.31
N GLN A 58 -7.88 -3.72 -3.07
CA GLN A 58 -7.25 -4.74 -2.23
C GLN A 58 -8.26 -5.43 -1.31
N ILE A 59 -9.47 -4.89 -1.20
CA ILE A 59 -10.54 -5.42 -0.35
C ILE A 59 -11.30 -6.48 -1.14
N ILE A 60 -10.70 -7.66 -1.25
CA ILE A 60 -11.31 -8.85 -1.87
C ILE A 60 -11.50 -9.93 -0.81
N THR A 61 -12.42 -10.85 -1.08
CA THR A 61 -12.78 -11.93 -0.14
C THR A 61 -11.56 -12.74 0.32
N ALA A 62 -10.60 -12.99 -0.57
CA ALA A 62 -9.38 -13.74 -0.25
C ALA A 62 -8.43 -13.02 0.73
N HIS A 63 -8.53 -11.70 0.86
CA HIS A 63 -7.68 -10.91 1.76
C HIS A 63 -8.33 -10.64 3.12
N ARG A 64 -9.58 -11.05 3.31
CA ARG A 64 -10.28 -10.87 4.59
C ARG A 64 -9.65 -11.71 5.68
N GLN A 65 -9.51 -11.11 6.84
CA GLN A 65 -8.98 -11.75 8.05
C GLN A 65 -10.15 -12.28 8.90
N VAL A 66 -10.84 -13.31 8.38
CA VAL A 66 -12.08 -13.86 8.98
C VAL A 66 -11.90 -14.23 10.45
N TYR A 67 -10.72 -14.72 10.84
CA TYR A 67 -10.42 -15.04 12.22
C TYR A 67 -10.45 -13.80 13.13
N LEU A 68 -9.79 -12.72 12.72
CA LEU A 68 -9.78 -11.46 13.47
C LEU A 68 -11.17 -10.82 13.52
N GLU A 69 -11.92 -10.88 12.41
CA GLU A 69 -13.30 -10.40 12.36
C GLU A 69 -14.20 -11.15 13.34
N SER A 70 -14.05 -12.48 13.44
CA SER A 70 -14.79 -13.29 14.40
C SER A 70 -14.46 -12.92 15.84
N GLN A 71 -13.19 -12.71 16.16
CA GLN A 71 -12.77 -12.27 17.49
C GLN A 71 -13.32 -10.89 17.86
N LEU A 72 -13.30 -9.96 16.89
CA LEU A 72 -13.87 -8.63 17.10
C LEU A 72 -15.38 -8.70 17.34
N ARG A 73 -16.13 -9.50 16.57
CA ARG A 73 -17.57 -9.73 16.74
C ARG A 73 -17.92 -10.32 18.10
N ASN A 74 -17.06 -11.19 18.61
CA ASN A 74 -17.24 -11.82 19.91
C ASN A 74 -16.75 -10.95 21.09
N GLY A 75 -16.31 -9.70 20.83
CA GLY A 75 -15.79 -8.82 21.87
C GLY A 75 -14.47 -9.26 22.49
N GLN A 76 -13.77 -10.21 21.87
CA GLN A 76 -12.48 -10.72 22.34
C GLN A 76 -11.31 -9.84 21.92
N LEU A 77 -11.53 -8.93 20.99
CA LEU A 77 -10.51 -8.08 20.40
C LEU A 77 -11.00 -6.61 20.39
N ALA A 78 -10.13 -5.68 20.78
CA ALA A 78 -10.40 -4.25 20.63
C ALA A 78 -10.16 -3.83 19.18
N ILE A 79 -10.72 -2.69 18.76
CA ILE A 79 -10.48 -2.15 17.40
C ILE A 79 -9.00 -1.89 17.17
N LYS A 80 -8.28 -1.34 18.15
CA LYS A 80 -6.83 -1.13 18.07
C LYS A 80 -6.05 -2.40 17.71
N ASP A 81 -6.40 -3.52 18.35
CA ASP A 81 -5.76 -4.81 18.09
C ASP A 81 -6.20 -5.41 16.74
N PHE A 82 -7.44 -5.16 16.33
CA PHE A 82 -7.92 -5.50 14.99
C PHE A 82 -7.14 -4.76 13.91
N ILE A 83 -6.97 -3.45 14.04
CA ILE A 83 -6.13 -2.63 13.15
C ILE A 83 -4.69 -3.13 13.13
N ARG A 84 -4.13 -3.47 14.32
CA ARG A 84 -2.81 -4.10 14.41
C ARG A 84 -2.74 -5.41 13.59
N GLY A 85 -3.74 -6.25 13.73
CA GLY A 85 -3.82 -7.51 12.98
C GLY A 85 -3.91 -7.30 11.47
N LEU A 86 -4.66 -6.30 11.01
CA LEU A 86 -4.74 -5.94 9.59
C LEU A 86 -3.40 -5.46 9.04
N LEU A 87 -2.68 -4.60 9.78
CA LEU A 87 -1.36 -4.08 9.39
C LEU A 87 -0.26 -5.16 9.38
N LEU A 88 -0.41 -6.21 10.15
CA LEU A 88 0.53 -7.34 10.20
C LEU A 88 0.09 -8.52 9.33
N SER A 89 -1.05 -8.42 8.66
CA SER A 89 -1.54 -9.47 7.77
C SER A 89 -0.61 -9.70 6.57
N ASP A 90 -0.63 -10.92 6.04
CA ASP A 90 0.12 -11.25 4.82
C ASP A 90 -0.28 -10.38 3.63
N SER A 91 -1.58 -10.05 3.53
CA SER A 91 -2.10 -9.15 2.50
C SER A 91 -1.47 -7.76 2.57
N PHE A 92 -1.39 -7.17 3.78
CA PHE A 92 -0.74 -5.86 3.96
C PHE A 92 0.74 -5.92 3.65
N ARG A 93 1.41 -6.95 4.14
CA ARG A 93 2.83 -7.16 3.90
C ARG A 93 3.13 -7.24 2.41
N ARG A 94 2.47 -8.14 1.69
CA ARG A 94 2.73 -8.38 0.26
C ARG A 94 2.32 -7.22 -0.64
N LEU A 95 1.20 -6.56 -0.35
CA LEU A 95 0.62 -5.54 -1.23
C LEU A 95 1.10 -4.12 -0.93
N ILE A 96 1.59 -3.87 0.28
CA ILE A 96 1.94 -2.51 0.73
C ILE A 96 3.37 -2.44 1.23
N TYR A 97 3.79 -3.32 2.12
CA TYR A 97 5.12 -3.26 2.71
C TYR A 97 6.21 -3.68 1.73
N ASP A 98 6.12 -4.87 1.16
CA ASP A 98 7.15 -5.44 0.27
C ASP A 98 7.24 -4.71 -1.09
N THR A 99 6.18 -4.00 -1.49
CA THR A 99 6.11 -3.30 -2.78
C THR A 99 6.54 -1.84 -2.74
N ASN A 100 6.72 -1.28 -1.54
CA ASN A 100 7.06 0.13 -1.39
C ASN A 100 8.43 0.31 -0.73
N SER A 101 9.03 1.49 -0.91
CA SER A 101 10.19 1.90 -0.12
C SER A 101 9.78 2.17 1.34
N ASN A 102 10.74 2.10 2.27
CA ASN A 102 10.47 2.40 3.68
C ASN A 102 9.83 3.78 3.88
N TYR A 103 10.29 4.80 3.15
CA TYR A 103 9.71 6.15 3.22
C TYR A 103 8.26 6.17 2.79
N ARG A 104 7.94 5.49 1.69
CA ARG A 104 6.56 5.43 1.20
C ARG A 104 5.67 4.60 2.11
N CYS A 105 6.17 3.49 2.64
CA CYS A 105 5.45 2.68 3.61
C CYS A 105 5.11 3.49 4.88
N VAL A 106 6.05 4.29 5.38
CA VAL A 106 5.85 5.19 6.52
C VAL A 106 4.77 6.23 6.21
N GLU A 107 4.82 6.90 5.06
CA GLU A 107 3.78 7.87 4.65
C GLU A 107 2.39 7.23 4.64
N LEU A 108 2.27 6.06 4.02
CA LEU A 108 1.02 5.32 3.95
C LEU A 108 0.50 4.92 5.34
N CYS A 109 1.39 4.42 6.19
CA CYS A 109 1.00 4.01 7.54
C CYS A 109 0.58 5.20 8.42
N ILE A 110 1.32 6.30 8.40
CA ILE A 110 0.96 7.50 9.17
C ILE A 110 -0.40 8.03 8.69
N GLN A 111 -0.62 8.12 7.39
CA GLN A 111 -1.87 8.60 6.85
C GLN A 111 -3.05 7.69 7.20
N ARG A 112 -2.87 6.37 7.18
CA ARG A 112 -3.91 5.41 7.46
C ARG A 112 -4.19 5.21 8.94
N VAL A 113 -3.14 5.20 9.76
CA VAL A 113 -3.24 4.90 11.19
C VAL A 113 -3.42 6.16 12.02
N LEU A 114 -2.69 7.23 11.71
CA LEU A 114 -2.83 8.52 12.43
C LEU A 114 -3.79 9.50 11.76
N GLY A 115 -4.32 9.18 10.58
CA GLY A 115 -5.31 10.01 9.88
C GLY A 115 -4.79 11.37 9.40
N ARG A 116 -3.48 11.53 9.23
CA ARG A 116 -2.84 12.77 8.78
C ARG A 116 -1.68 12.50 7.83
N PRO A 117 -1.28 13.46 6.99
CA PRO A 117 -0.01 13.37 6.28
C PRO A 117 1.18 13.50 7.24
N VAL A 118 2.35 13.12 6.76
CA VAL A 118 3.62 13.33 7.47
C VAL A 118 3.90 14.82 7.56
N TYR A 119 4.36 15.30 8.70
CA TYR A 119 4.63 16.73 8.91
C TYR A 119 5.84 17.23 8.11
N ASN A 120 6.91 16.41 8.08
CA ASN A 120 8.14 16.77 7.40
C ASN A 120 9.02 15.55 7.12
N ASP A 121 10.10 15.76 6.36
CA ASP A 121 11.03 14.69 6.02
C ASP A 121 11.80 14.13 7.23
N ARG A 122 11.96 14.91 8.31
CA ARG A 122 12.61 14.43 9.54
C ARG A 122 11.75 13.40 10.25
N GLU A 123 10.45 13.63 10.33
CA GLU A 123 9.50 12.65 10.88
C GLU A 123 9.52 11.36 10.03
N LYS A 124 9.45 11.52 8.71
CA LYS A 124 9.52 10.41 7.78
C LYS A 124 10.81 9.58 7.96
N LEU A 125 11.95 10.27 8.09
CA LEU A 125 13.24 9.63 8.35
C LEU A 125 13.24 8.89 9.68
N ALA A 126 12.76 9.51 10.77
CA ALA A 126 12.72 8.89 12.09
C ALA A 126 11.90 7.59 12.09
N TRP A 127 10.71 7.62 11.53
CA TRP A 127 9.87 6.44 11.40
C TRP A 127 10.47 5.38 10.46
N SER A 128 11.14 5.79 9.38
CA SER A 128 11.81 4.85 8.47
C SER A 128 12.97 4.12 9.14
N ILE A 129 13.67 4.77 10.07
CA ILE A 129 14.71 4.13 10.89
C ILE A 129 14.12 3.06 11.80
N ILE A 130 12.96 3.33 12.43
CA ILE A 130 12.26 2.33 13.23
C ILE A 130 11.84 1.14 12.36
N LEU A 131 11.28 1.42 11.20
CA LEU A 131 10.86 0.37 10.25
C LEU A 131 12.06 -0.48 9.81
N ALA A 132 13.21 0.13 9.53
CA ALA A 132 14.43 -0.56 9.12
C ALA A 132 15.08 -1.38 10.24
N THR A 133 15.02 -0.88 11.51
CA THR A 133 15.72 -1.51 12.64
C THR A 133 14.87 -2.53 13.39
N LYS A 134 13.57 -2.28 13.53
CA LYS A 134 12.63 -3.12 14.29
C LYS A 134 11.66 -3.92 13.38
N GLY A 135 11.76 -3.73 12.08
CA GLY A 135 10.85 -4.36 11.12
C GLY A 135 9.42 -3.84 11.19
N LEU A 136 8.55 -4.41 10.37
CA LEU A 136 7.14 -3.99 10.27
C LEU A 136 6.40 -4.09 11.61
N GLN A 137 6.57 -5.20 12.34
CA GLN A 137 5.89 -5.40 13.61
C GLN A 137 6.29 -4.35 14.65
N GLY A 138 7.59 -4.10 14.83
CA GLY A 138 8.06 -3.11 15.79
C GLY A 138 7.66 -1.68 15.42
N PHE A 139 7.56 -1.38 14.13
CA PHE A 139 7.07 -0.11 13.63
C PHE A 139 5.56 0.07 13.91
N VAL A 140 4.74 -0.93 13.58
CA VAL A 140 3.29 -0.90 13.83
C VAL A 140 3.00 -0.77 15.32
N ASP A 141 3.70 -1.53 16.16
CA ASP A 141 3.54 -1.47 17.61
C ASP A 141 3.93 -0.09 18.17
N ALA A 142 5.00 0.51 17.66
CA ALA A 142 5.42 1.85 18.06
C ALA A 142 4.41 2.92 17.62
N LEU A 143 3.84 2.77 16.41
CA LEU A 143 2.85 3.71 15.87
C LEU A 143 1.53 3.67 16.65
N LEU A 144 1.02 2.46 16.95
CA LEU A 144 -0.21 2.27 17.72
C LEU A 144 -0.05 2.63 19.20
N LYS A 145 1.17 2.56 19.75
CA LYS A 145 1.48 3.00 21.12
C LYS A 145 1.82 4.48 21.23
N SER A 146 1.77 5.21 20.13
CA SER A 146 2.05 6.65 20.17
C SER A 146 0.95 7.38 20.95
N GLU A 147 1.35 8.39 21.71
CA GLU A 147 0.43 9.27 22.42
C GLU A 147 -0.59 9.91 21.46
N GLU A 148 -0.15 10.21 20.23
CA GLU A 148 -1.02 10.78 19.20
C GLU A 148 -2.15 9.82 18.82
N TYR A 149 -1.88 8.51 18.70
CA TYR A 149 -2.91 7.52 18.40
C TYR A 149 -3.90 7.40 19.57
N ASP A 150 -3.39 7.26 20.78
CA ASP A 150 -4.22 7.06 21.97
C ASP A 150 -5.12 8.26 22.26
N ASN A 151 -4.62 9.49 22.07
CA ASN A 151 -5.39 10.71 22.28
C ASN A 151 -6.50 10.91 21.22
N ASN A 152 -6.31 10.43 20.00
CA ASN A 152 -7.29 10.66 18.93
C ASN A 152 -8.27 9.50 18.72
N PHE A 153 -7.85 8.26 18.93
CA PHE A 153 -8.65 7.08 18.59
C PHE A 153 -8.86 6.13 19.78
N GLY A 154 -7.93 6.11 20.73
CA GLY A 154 -8.01 5.21 21.88
C GLY A 154 -7.99 3.73 21.45
N TYR A 155 -8.75 2.90 22.21
CA TYR A 155 -8.79 1.45 21.98
C TYR A 155 -9.94 1.01 21.07
N ASN A 156 -11.06 1.75 21.10
CA ASN A 156 -12.35 1.31 20.58
C ASN A 156 -12.84 2.13 19.38
N CYS A 157 -12.01 2.96 18.78
CA CYS A 157 -12.36 3.76 17.61
C CYS A 157 -11.53 3.34 16.39
N VAL A 158 -12.21 3.20 15.25
CA VAL A 158 -11.54 3.00 13.96
C VAL A 158 -10.83 4.29 13.58
N PRO A 159 -9.54 4.25 13.21
CA PRO A 159 -8.85 5.43 12.71
C PRO A 159 -9.57 6.05 11.52
N TYR A 160 -9.67 7.35 11.51
CA TYR A 160 -10.30 8.12 10.44
C TYR A 160 -9.39 9.26 10.00
N GLN A 161 -9.66 9.83 8.82
CA GLN A 161 -8.92 11.01 8.35
C GLN A 161 -9.33 12.23 9.16
N ARG A 162 -8.35 12.85 9.82
CA ARG A 162 -8.54 14.04 10.64
C ARG A 162 -8.60 15.31 9.78
N HIS A 163 -9.51 15.31 8.82
CA HIS A 163 -9.77 16.41 7.91
C HIS A 163 -11.25 16.74 7.91
N ARG A 164 -11.53 18.00 7.65
CA ARG A 164 -12.89 18.46 7.42
C ARG A 164 -13.46 17.81 6.18
N ILE A 165 -14.69 17.29 6.27
CA ILE A 165 -15.43 16.77 5.12
C ILE A 165 -15.97 17.94 4.32
N LEU A 166 -15.72 17.94 3.02
CA LEU A 166 -16.28 18.96 2.15
C LEU A 166 -17.79 18.78 2.02
N PRO A 167 -18.57 19.87 2.00
CA PRO A 167 -20.01 19.81 1.71
C PRO A 167 -20.26 19.00 0.44
N GLN A 168 -21.34 18.22 0.42
CA GLN A 168 -21.75 17.35 -0.70
C GLN A 168 -20.98 16.01 -0.82
N ARG A 169 -20.11 15.67 0.12
CA ARG A 169 -19.53 14.33 0.19
C ARG A 169 -20.13 13.56 1.36
N THR A 170 -20.69 12.40 1.08
CA THR A 170 -21.28 11.51 2.10
C THR A 170 -20.24 10.75 2.93
N GLN A 171 -19.01 10.70 2.44
CA GLN A 171 -17.89 10.04 3.13
C GLN A 171 -16.72 10.98 3.18
N GLY A 172 -15.98 10.92 4.29
CA GLY A 172 -14.72 11.64 4.46
C GLY A 172 -13.68 11.28 3.40
N GLU A 173 -12.62 12.05 3.33
CA GLU A 173 -11.54 11.80 2.40
C GLU A 173 -10.87 10.48 2.72
N LEU A 174 -10.86 9.56 1.77
CA LEU A 174 -10.17 8.29 1.93
C LEU A 174 -8.65 8.52 1.98
N PRO A 175 -7.90 7.72 2.77
CA PRO A 175 -6.46 7.94 2.99
C PRO A 175 -5.61 7.93 1.71
N PHE A 176 -6.15 7.41 0.64
CA PHE A 176 -5.46 7.26 -0.65
C PHE A 176 -6.10 8.09 -1.78
N ALA A 177 -7.08 8.93 -1.49
CA ALA A 177 -7.78 9.70 -2.52
C ALA A 177 -6.86 10.66 -3.29
N ARG A 178 -5.83 11.18 -2.64
CA ARG A 178 -4.83 12.09 -3.22
C ARG A 178 -3.45 11.45 -3.45
N MET A 179 -3.29 10.18 -3.13
CA MET A 179 -2.03 9.48 -3.35
C MET A 179 -2.00 8.86 -4.73
N ALA A 180 -0.90 9.06 -5.46
CA ALA A 180 -0.64 8.29 -6.66
C ALA A 180 -0.63 6.79 -6.29
N ARG A 181 -1.63 6.04 -6.77
CA ARG A 181 -1.80 4.61 -6.45
C ARG A 181 -0.74 3.76 -7.16
N TYR A 182 -0.29 4.23 -8.32
CA TYR A 182 0.63 3.52 -9.19
C TYR A 182 1.65 4.51 -9.74
N ASP A 183 2.74 4.69 -9.01
CA ASP A 183 3.91 5.40 -9.55
C ASP A 183 4.93 4.42 -10.15
N SER A 184 5.96 4.95 -10.77
CA SER A 184 7.01 4.14 -11.38
C SER A 184 7.79 3.32 -10.35
N ASN A 185 7.86 3.75 -9.10
CA ASN A 185 8.55 3.04 -8.03
C ASN A 185 7.72 1.84 -7.57
N TYR A 186 6.42 2.04 -7.37
CA TYR A 186 5.49 0.95 -7.08
C TYR A 186 5.54 -0.15 -8.15
N LEU A 187 5.52 0.25 -9.42
CA LEU A 187 5.61 -0.69 -10.54
C LEU A 187 6.91 -1.50 -10.52
N LYS A 188 8.05 -0.84 -10.27
CA LYS A 188 9.35 -1.51 -10.16
C LYS A 188 9.37 -2.53 -9.01
N GLU A 189 8.80 -2.18 -7.85
CA GLU A 189 8.75 -3.07 -6.69
C GLU A 189 7.81 -4.26 -6.93
N LEU A 190 6.71 -4.09 -7.65
CA LEU A 190 5.85 -5.20 -8.06
C LEU A 190 6.59 -6.20 -8.96
N TYR A 191 7.45 -5.70 -9.88
CA TYR A 191 8.29 -6.58 -10.68
C TYR A 191 9.36 -7.28 -9.84
N ARG A 192 10.01 -6.55 -8.93
CA ARG A 192 11.06 -7.10 -8.05
C ARG A 192 10.53 -8.17 -7.10
N SER A 193 9.35 -7.95 -6.52
CA SER A 193 8.70 -8.91 -5.62
C SER A 193 8.05 -10.10 -6.35
N GLY A 194 8.07 -10.13 -7.69
CA GLY A 194 7.49 -11.20 -8.49
C GLY A 194 5.96 -11.21 -8.54
N GLN A 195 5.31 -10.18 -7.99
CA GLN A 195 3.84 -10.06 -8.02
C GLN A 195 3.33 -9.66 -9.40
N LEU A 196 4.15 -8.96 -10.18
CA LEU A 196 3.85 -8.60 -11.55
C LEU A 196 4.87 -9.25 -12.48
N ARG A 197 4.41 -10.13 -13.34
CA ARG A 197 5.23 -10.64 -14.44
C ARG A 197 5.10 -9.66 -15.61
N LYS A 198 6.22 -9.28 -16.21
CA LYS A 198 6.19 -8.55 -17.47
C LYS A 198 5.54 -9.43 -18.52
N PHE A 199 4.29 -9.14 -18.83
CA PHE A 199 3.60 -9.79 -19.94
C PHE A 199 4.37 -9.44 -21.22
N GLY A 200 4.98 -10.42 -21.85
CA GLY A 200 5.61 -10.27 -23.16
C GLY A 200 7.13 -10.14 -23.24
N GLN A 201 7.86 -9.95 -22.13
CA GLN A 201 9.34 -9.90 -22.21
C GLN A 201 9.99 -11.30 -22.28
N GLY A 202 9.28 -12.37 -21.92
CA GLY A 202 9.82 -13.73 -22.02
C GLY A 202 9.52 -14.46 -23.33
N VAL A 203 8.49 -14.04 -24.04
CA VAL A 203 8.04 -14.75 -25.26
C VAL A 203 8.24 -13.90 -26.52
N VAL A 204 8.05 -12.58 -26.42
CA VAL A 204 8.15 -11.70 -27.61
C VAL A 204 9.60 -11.26 -27.86
N ASP A 205 10.41 -11.02 -26.84
CA ASP A 205 11.82 -10.66 -27.03
C ASP A 205 12.66 -11.84 -27.48
N ASP A 206 12.40 -13.07 -26.97
CA ASP A 206 13.10 -14.26 -27.46
C ASP A 206 12.63 -14.65 -28.85
N SER A 207 11.34 -14.56 -29.16
CA SER A 207 10.84 -14.84 -30.51
C SER A 207 11.37 -13.81 -31.50
N ALA A 208 11.33 -12.52 -31.21
CA ALA A 208 11.87 -11.47 -32.08
C ALA A 208 13.38 -11.64 -32.31
N ASN A 209 14.13 -12.02 -31.28
CA ASN A 209 15.56 -12.31 -31.40
C ASN A 209 15.83 -13.62 -32.18
N VAL A 210 14.99 -14.63 -32.01
CA VAL A 210 15.05 -15.88 -32.78
C VAL A 210 14.72 -15.60 -34.24
N TYR A 211 13.68 -14.83 -34.55
CA TYR A 211 13.35 -14.43 -35.92
C TYR A 211 14.44 -13.56 -36.56
N ARG A 212 15.03 -12.62 -35.86
CA ARG A 212 16.16 -11.84 -36.36
C ARG A 212 17.37 -12.72 -36.68
N LYS A 213 17.74 -13.63 -35.78
CA LYS A 213 18.81 -14.58 -36.02
C LYS A 213 18.49 -15.52 -37.19
N ALA A 214 17.27 -16.04 -37.27
CA ALA A 214 16.83 -16.86 -38.38
C ALA A 214 16.89 -16.16 -39.74
N LEU A 215 16.46 -14.88 -39.80
CA LEU A 215 16.57 -14.05 -41.01
C LEU A 215 18.00 -13.84 -41.44
N VAL A 216 18.93 -13.57 -40.50
CA VAL A 216 20.34 -13.41 -40.82
C VAL A 216 20.93 -14.74 -41.32
N PHE A 217 20.65 -15.86 -40.69
CA PHE A 217 21.13 -17.15 -41.18
C PHE A 217 20.55 -17.53 -42.58
N LEU A 218 19.26 -17.22 -42.80
CA LEU A 218 18.60 -17.48 -44.07
C LEU A 218 19.23 -16.64 -45.22
N SER A 219 19.54 -15.39 -44.95
CA SER A 219 20.18 -14.51 -45.93
C SER A 219 21.62 -14.95 -46.28
N ILE A 220 22.41 -15.35 -45.30
CA ILE A 220 23.76 -15.88 -45.50
C ILE A 220 23.69 -17.21 -46.28
N PHE A 221 22.77 -18.11 -45.91
CA PHE A 221 22.61 -19.37 -46.61
C PHE A 221 22.16 -19.21 -48.04
N SER A 222 21.25 -18.28 -48.36
CA SER A 222 20.82 -17.99 -49.71
C SER A 222 21.96 -17.45 -50.57
N LEU A 223 22.80 -16.58 -49.98
CA LEU A 223 23.98 -16.00 -50.66
C LEU A 223 25.04 -17.07 -50.96
N ALA A 224 25.26 -18.01 -50.05
CA ALA A 224 26.16 -19.14 -50.21
C ALA A 224 25.69 -20.09 -51.33
N VAL A 225 24.39 -20.42 -51.35
CA VAL A 225 23.78 -21.27 -52.40
C VAL A 225 23.94 -20.57 -53.78
N LEU A 226 23.69 -19.25 -53.83
CA LEU A 226 23.81 -18.47 -55.08
C LEU A 226 25.24 -18.40 -55.56
N SER A 227 26.22 -18.30 -54.68
CA SER A 227 27.65 -18.29 -55.05
C SER A 227 28.09 -19.69 -55.56
N ILE A 228 27.64 -20.78 -54.92
CA ILE A 228 27.96 -22.12 -55.35
C ILE A 228 27.33 -22.43 -56.72
N THR A 229 26.09 -22.03 -56.98
CA THR A 229 25.42 -22.24 -58.28
C THR A 229 26.14 -21.44 -59.37
N LEU A 230 26.60 -20.23 -59.08
CA LEU A 230 27.36 -19.36 -60.01
C LEU A 230 28.71 -20.01 -60.37
N ILE A 231 29.43 -20.56 -59.40
CA ILE A 231 30.68 -21.29 -59.61
C ILE A 231 30.44 -22.54 -60.46
N LEU A 232 29.40 -23.29 -60.21
CA LEU A 232 29.08 -24.51 -60.97
C LEU A 232 28.65 -24.24 -62.42
N VAL A 233 27.96 -23.10 -62.65
CA VAL A 233 27.53 -22.70 -64.00
C VAL A 233 28.67 -22.12 -64.83
N PHE A 234 29.60 -21.37 -64.23
CA PHE A 234 30.71 -20.70 -64.92
C PHE A 234 32.03 -21.46 -64.83
N SER A 235 32.11 -22.63 -64.19
CA SER A 235 33.32 -23.42 -64.18
C SER A 235 33.50 -24.08 -65.54
N PRO A 236 34.61 -23.73 -66.27
CA PRO A 236 34.87 -24.38 -67.56
C PRO A 236 35.15 -25.89 -67.36
N LYS A 237 34.47 -26.72 -68.13
CA LYS A 237 34.80 -28.14 -68.24
C LYS A 237 36.10 -28.33 -68.94
#